data_64cf6c310bbca28e13ee0e3c9ca5ad06
#
_entry.id   64cf6c310bbca28e13ee0e3c9ca5ad06
#
_cell.length_a   1.000
_cell.length_b   1.000
_cell.length_c   1.000
_cell.angle_alpha   90.00
_cell.angle_beta   90.00
_cell.angle_gamma   90.00
#
_symmetry.space_group_name_H-M   'P 1'
#
loop_
_entity.id
_entity.type
_entity.pdbx_description
1 polymer ?
#
loop_
_entity_poly.entity_id
_entity_poly.type
_entity_poly.pdbx_seq_one_letter_code
_entity_poly.pdbx_strand_id
1 'polypeptide(L)'
;ESHEPGSTFKLASLMAALDDKVIDTSTVVDTEKGKIYIHNRKIEDSQRGGFGKISAARVLEVSSNVGIVKLIRKHYDHQPEKFINKLEKYGFTKPIGFKIKGEGLPIIPTPKDARWSKISLEWMSWGYGVSVTPMQTLMFYNAVANNGIMVKPRFVKELRRQDKIEKVFETEIINPK
;
A
#
# COMPACT_ATOMS: atom_id res chain seq x y z
N GLU A 1 -14.43 -2.50 8.96
CA GLU A 1 -14.22 -3.64 8.04
C GLU A 1 -12.95 -3.46 7.24
N SER A 2 -12.34 -4.56 6.80
CA SER A 2 -11.19 -4.58 5.88
C SER A 2 -11.64 -5.07 4.50
N HIS A 3 -10.98 -4.61 3.45
CA HIS A 3 -11.27 -4.96 2.06
C HIS A 3 -10.00 -4.88 1.21
N GLU A 4 -10.06 -5.39 -0.01
CA GLU A 4 -8.98 -5.23 -0.97
C GLU A 4 -8.86 -3.76 -1.40
N PRO A 5 -7.73 -3.10 -1.17
CA PRO A 5 -7.57 -1.67 -1.44
C PRO A 5 -7.50 -1.31 -2.93
N GLY A 6 -7.24 -2.31 -3.78
CA GLY A 6 -7.07 -2.09 -5.22
C GLY A 6 -5.98 -1.06 -5.53
N SER A 7 -6.19 -0.24 -6.55
CA SER A 7 -5.18 0.70 -7.06
C SER A 7 -4.68 1.74 -6.05
N THR A 8 -5.38 1.98 -4.96
CA THR A 8 -4.86 2.86 -3.90
C THR A 8 -3.61 2.28 -3.23
N PHE A 9 -3.42 0.96 -3.29
CA PHE A 9 -2.25 0.29 -2.72
C PHE A 9 -0.97 0.47 -3.56
N LYS A 10 -1.08 0.88 -4.82
CA LYS A 10 0.08 1.10 -5.71
C LYS A 10 1.06 2.13 -5.16
N LEU A 11 0.59 3.12 -4.42
CA LEU A 11 1.46 4.07 -3.75
C LEU A 11 2.36 3.37 -2.72
N ALA A 12 1.82 2.47 -1.90
CA ALA A 12 2.61 1.71 -0.94
C ALA A 12 3.65 0.82 -1.63
N SER A 13 3.26 0.19 -2.74
CA SER A 13 4.17 -0.64 -3.55
C SER A 13 5.31 0.18 -4.16
N LEU A 14 4.99 1.33 -4.74
CA LEU A 14 6.01 2.21 -5.32
C LEU A 14 6.94 2.77 -4.24
N MET A 15 6.39 3.19 -3.10
CA MET A 15 7.15 3.68 -1.94
C MET A 15 8.12 2.62 -1.41
N ALA A 16 7.72 1.34 -1.36
CA ALA A 16 8.61 0.26 -0.95
C ALA A 16 9.86 0.18 -1.83
N ALA A 17 9.69 0.25 -3.15
CA ALA A 17 10.79 0.19 -4.10
C ALA A 17 11.66 1.46 -4.10
N LEU A 18 11.07 2.63 -3.89
CA LEU A 18 11.80 3.90 -3.73
C LEU A 18 12.60 3.92 -2.43
N ASP A 19 12.01 3.49 -1.32
CA ASP A 19 12.65 3.46 0.00
C ASP A 19 13.81 2.44 0.06
N ASP A 20 13.72 1.32 -0.68
CA ASP A 20 14.82 0.38 -0.87
C ASP A 20 15.87 0.88 -1.89
N LYS A 21 15.63 2.04 -2.52
CA LYS A 21 16.50 2.63 -3.54
C LYS A 21 16.78 1.69 -4.73
N VAL A 22 15.88 0.76 -5.00
CA VAL A 22 15.97 -0.15 -6.17
C VAL A 22 15.38 0.48 -7.43
N ILE A 23 14.60 1.55 -7.27
CA ILE A 23 14.12 2.44 -8.32
C ILE A 23 14.20 3.89 -7.86
N ASP A 24 14.05 4.80 -8.80
CA ASP A 24 13.73 6.21 -8.59
C ASP A 24 12.48 6.59 -9.40
N THR A 25 12.02 7.84 -9.28
CA THR A 25 10.81 8.32 -9.95
C THR A 25 10.97 8.37 -11.49
N SER A 26 12.19 8.42 -12.01
CA SER A 26 12.53 8.44 -13.44
C SER A 26 12.75 7.04 -14.03
N THR A 27 12.85 6.01 -13.18
CA THR A 27 13.07 4.62 -13.61
C THR A 27 12.01 4.21 -14.64
N VAL A 28 12.47 3.81 -15.84
CA VAL A 28 11.58 3.48 -16.95
C VAL A 28 11.16 2.02 -16.90
N VAL A 29 9.86 1.78 -17.10
CA VAL A 29 9.28 0.46 -17.29
C VAL A 29 8.45 0.44 -18.58
N ASP A 30 8.55 -0.67 -19.32
CA ASP A 30 7.73 -0.87 -20.51
C ASP A 30 6.44 -1.58 -20.14
N THR A 31 5.32 -0.88 -20.27
CA THR A 31 3.97 -1.44 -20.04
C THR A 31 3.46 -2.23 -21.26
N GLU A 32 4.28 -2.37 -22.30
CA GLU A 32 3.95 -3.06 -23.54
C GLU A 32 2.66 -2.48 -24.17
N LYS A 33 1.74 -3.37 -24.55
CA LYS A 33 0.40 -3.00 -25.04
C LYS A 33 -0.65 -2.99 -23.91
N GLY A 34 -0.22 -2.70 -22.67
CA GLY A 34 -1.10 -2.67 -21.49
C GLY A 34 -1.58 -4.05 -21.03
N LYS A 35 -0.87 -5.11 -21.39
CA LYS A 35 -1.28 -6.47 -21.08
C LYS A 35 -0.09 -7.41 -21.01
N ILE A 36 0.02 -8.15 -19.92
CA ILE A 36 1.02 -9.21 -19.73
C ILE A 36 0.37 -10.47 -19.17
N TYR A 37 1.08 -11.58 -19.28
CA TYR A 37 0.69 -12.86 -18.68
C TYR A 37 1.79 -13.32 -17.74
N ILE A 38 1.42 -13.65 -16.50
CA ILE A 38 2.31 -14.20 -15.48
C ILE A 38 1.63 -15.44 -14.92
N HIS A 39 2.31 -16.59 -14.95
CA HIS A 39 1.75 -17.89 -14.51
C HIS A 39 0.34 -18.14 -15.06
N ASN A 40 0.12 -17.89 -16.35
CA ASN A 40 -1.17 -18.03 -17.06
C ASN A 40 -2.29 -17.09 -16.53
N ARG A 41 -1.95 -16.09 -15.73
CA ARG A 41 -2.89 -15.04 -15.30
C ARG A 41 -2.65 -13.76 -16.09
N LYS A 42 -3.73 -13.21 -16.63
CA LYS A 42 -3.71 -11.95 -17.35
C LYS A 42 -3.68 -10.79 -16.35
N ILE A 43 -2.76 -9.85 -16.56
CA ILE A 43 -2.70 -8.54 -15.90
C ILE A 43 -2.85 -7.51 -17.00
N GLU A 44 -3.77 -6.58 -16.83
CA GLU A 44 -4.16 -5.64 -17.87
C GLU A 44 -4.36 -4.24 -17.29
N ASP A 45 -3.88 -3.24 -18.02
CA ASP A 45 -4.16 -1.84 -17.74
C ASP A 45 -5.60 -1.48 -18.14
N SER A 46 -6.18 -0.46 -17.53
CA SER A 46 -7.50 0.04 -17.89
C SER A 46 -7.53 0.67 -19.29
N GLN A 47 -6.40 1.23 -19.73
CA GLN A 47 -6.27 1.82 -21.06
C GLN A 47 -5.90 0.76 -22.09
N ARG A 48 -6.74 0.57 -23.09
CA ARG A 48 -6.43 -0.29 -24.25
C ARG A 48 -5.19 0.18 -24.99
N GLY A 49 -4.28 -0.73 -25.31
CA GLY A 49 -3.03 -0.43 -25.99
C GLY A 49 -1.88 -0.03 -25.05
N GLY A 50 -2.15 0.12 -23.76
CA GLY A 50 -1.15 0.42 -22.74
C GLY A 50 -0.56 1.83 -22.86
N PHE A 51 0.57 2.02 -22.19
CA PHE A 51 1.24 3.32 -22.11
C PHE A 51 2.67 3.26 -22.72
N GLY A 52 3.10 2.10 -23.23
CA GLY A 52 4.47 1.90 -23.71
C GLY A 52 5.51 2.06 -22.59
N LYS A 53 6.62 2.71 -22.92
CA LYS A 53 7.69 2.99 -21.95
C LYS A 53 7.37 4.26 -21.16
N ILE A 54 7.17 4.12 -19.86
CA ILE A 54 6.83 5.22 -18.95
C ILE A 54 7.70 5.18 -17.69
N SER A 55 7.84 6.32 -17.02
CA SER A 55 8.57 6.42 -15.75
C SER A 55 7.77 5.81 -14.59
N ALA A 56 8.45 5.46 -13.50
CA ALA A 56 7.82 4.98 -12.27
C ALA A 56 6.80 6.00 -11.71
N ALA A 57 7.10 7.30 -11.77
CA ALA A 57 6.12 8.33 -11.43
C ALA A 57 4.87 8.24 -12.31
N ARG A 58 5.06 8.11 -13.64
CA ARG A 58 3.94 8.01 -14.57
C ARG A 58 3.13 6.72 -14.37
N VAL A 59 3.75 5.62 -13.96
CA VAL A 59 3.03 4.37 -13.57
C VAL A 59 1.96 4.65 -12.52
N LEU A 60 2.30 5.45 -11.50
CA LEU A 60 1.34 5.82 -10.45
C LEU A 60 0.27 6.78 -10.99
N GLU A 61 0.65 7.81 -11.72
CA GLU A 61 -0.26 8.82 -12.27
C GLU A 61 -1.36 8.22 -13.16
N VAL A 62 -0.99 7.27 -14.03
CA VAL A 62 -1.93 6.59 -14.93
C VAL A 62 -2.51 5.30 -14.33
N SER A 63 -2.08 4.98 -13.11
CA SER A 63 -2.51 3.77 -12.41
C SER A 63 -2.26 2.47 -13.20
N SER A 64 -1.10 2.34 -13.87
CA SER A 64 -0.76 1.15 -14.66
C SER A 64 -0.59 -0.07 -13.78
N ASN A 65 -1.39 -1.10 -14.02
CA ASN A 65 -1.28 -2.41 -13.37
C ASN A 65 -0.02 -3.13 -13.87
N VAL A 66 0.21 -3.10 -15.18
CA VAL A 66 1.37 -3.74 -15.81
C VAL A 66 2.67 -3.09 -15.31
N GLY A 67 2.70 -1.77 -15.23
CA GLY A 67 3.88 -1.02 -14.79
C GLY A 67 4.25 -1.37 -13.34
N ILE A 68 3.29 -1.29 -12.41
CA ILE A 68 3.59 -1.56 -11.00
C ILE A 68 4.00 -3.01 -10.77
N VAL A 69 3.31 -3.97 -11.40
CA VAL A 69 3.64 -5.39 -11.30
C VAL A 69 5.05 -5.67 -11.79
N LYS A 70 5.44 -5.13 -12.95
CA LYS A 70 6.80 -5.31 -13.49
C LYS A 70 7.86 -4.71 -12.57
N LEU A 71 7.65 -3.52 -12.04
CA LEU A 71 8.57 -2.88 -11.10
C LEU A 71 8.77 -3.72 -9.84
N ILE A 72 7.69 -4.13 -9.20
CA ILE A 72 7.76 -4.89 -7.95
C ILE A 72 8.33 -6.30 -8.19
N ARG A 73 7.88 -7.00 -9.21
CA ARG A 73 8.38 -8.33 -9.55
C ARG A 73 9.88 -8.33 -9.82
N LYS A 74 10.38 -7.38 -10.60
CA LYS A 74 11.81 -7.27 -10.94
C LYS A 74 12.71 -7.24 -9.70
N HIS A 75 12.25 -6.63 -8.61
CA HIS A 75 13.10 -6.39 -7.44
C HIS A 75 12.78 -7.27 -6.23
N TYR A 76 11.58 -7.88 -6.18
CA TYR A 76 11.13 -8.63 -5.00
C TYR A 76 10.73 -10.08 -5.28
N ASP A 77 10.72 -10.55 -6.54
CA ASP A 77 10.28 -11.92 -6.88
C ASP A 77 11.04 -13.01 -6.11
N HIS A 78 12.35 -12.83 -5.93
CA HIS A 78 13.18 -13.78 -5.19
C HIS A 78 13.24 -13.51 -3.67
N GLN A 79 12.72 -12.39 -3.20
CA GLN A 79 12.77 -11.97 -1.80
C GLN A 79 11.47 -11.22 -1.42
N PRO A 80 10.29 -11.85 -1.54
CA PRO A 80 9.01 -11.18 -1.31
C PRO A 80 8.86 -10.69 0.15
N GLU A 81 9.54 -11.32 1.09
CA GLU A 81 9.56 -10.88 2.50
C GLU A 81 10.07 -9.45 2.65
N LYS A 82 11.00 -8.99 1.80
CA LYS A 82 11.47 -7.60 1.85
C LYS A 82 10.34 -6.62 1.57
N PHE A 83 9.53 -6.92 0.56
CA PHE A 83 8.36 -6.12 0.23
C PHE A 83 7.34 -6.12 1.38
N ILE A 84 7.05 -7.30 1.95
CA ILE A 84 6.12 -7.45 3.08
C ILE A 84 6.61 -6.68 4.31
N ASN A 85 7.92 -6.72 4.61
CA ASN A 85 8.50 -5.96 5.71
C ASN A 85 8.33 -4.44 5.53
N LYS A 86 8.32 -3.92 4.29
CA LYS A 86 7.97 -2.51 4.04
C LYS A 86 6.51 -2.25 4.36
N LEU A 87 5.60 -3.14 3.94
CA LEU A 87 4.18 -3.01 4.27
C LEU A 87 3.93 -3.04 5.79
N GLU A 88 4.71 -3.84 6.54
CA GLU A 88 4.67 -3.81 8.00
C GLU A 88 5.10 -2.46 8.55
N LYS A 89 6.22 -1.91 8.09
CA LYS A 89 6.69 -0.56 8.47
C LYS A 89 5.66 0.52 8.16
N TYR A 90 4.90 0.36 7.08
CA TYR A 90 3.84 1.29 6.70
C TYR A 90 2.52 1.09 7.46
N GLY A 91 2.48 0.15 8.43
CA GLY A 91 1.32 -0.07 9.30
C GLY A 91 0.20 -0.91 8.69
N PHE A 92 0.46 -1.66 7.60
CA PHE A 92 -0.57 -2.46 6.93
C PHE A 92 -0.77 -3.86 7.50
N THR A 93 0.13 -4.35 8.36
CA THR A 93 0.08 -5.75 8.84
C THR A 93 -0.61 -5.93 10.19
N LYS A 94 -0.83 -4.85 10.92
CA LYS A 94 -1.43 -4.86 12.26
C LYS A 94 -2.61 -3.89 12.34
N PRO A 95 -3.62 -4.16 13.17
CA PRO A 95 -4.68 -3.19 13.41
C PRO A 95 -4.12 -1.91 14.02
N ILE A 96 -4.80 -0.79 13.78
CA ILE A 96 -4.40 0.53 14.32
C ILE A 96 -4.54 0.59 15.84
N GLY A 97 -5.42 -0.25 16.39
CA GLY A 97 -5.67 -0.32 17.84
C GLY A 97 -6.61 0.80 18.30
N PHE A 98 -7.72 0.96 17.63
CA PHE A 98 -8.77 1.85 18.09
C PHE A 98 -9.43 1.30 19.35
N LYS A 99 -9.82 2.21 20.26
CA LYS A 99 -10.66 1.85 21.43
C LYS A 99 -12.13 1.62 21.05
N ILE A 100 -12.47 1.72 19.76
CA ILE A 100 -13.82 1.50 19.24
C ILE A 100 -13.94 0.04 18.77
N LYS A 101 -15.01 -0.65 19.18
CA LYS A 101 -15.26 -2.03 18.75
C LYS A 101 -15.53 -2.10 17.24
N GLY A 102 -15.08 -3.18 16.60
CA GLY A 102 -15.36 -3.46 15.19
C GLY A 102 -14.27 -3.00 14.22
N GLU A 103 -13.05 -2.72 14.71
CA GLU A 103 -11.92 -2.53 13.82
C GLU A 103 -11.67 -3.80 13.01
N GLY A 104 -11.60 -3.66 11.67
CA GLY A 104 -11.25 -4.77 10.78
C GLY A 104 -9.79 -5.19 10.95
N LEU A 105 -9.54 -6.48 10.84
CA LEU A 105 -8.18 -7.01 10.87
C LEU A 105 -7.58 -6.96 9.46
N PRO A 106 -6.37 -6.40 9.27
CA PRO A 106 -5.67 -6.48 8.01
C PRO A 106 -5.19 -7.90 7.73
N ILE A 107 -5.10 -8.24 6.45
CA ILE A 107 -4.57 -9.52 5.99
C ILE A 107 -3.53 -9.23 4.91
N ILE A 108 -2.27 -9.48 5.23
CA ILE A 108 -1.15 -9.40 4.30
C ILE A 108 -0.50 -10.79 4.27
N PRO A 109 -0.76 -11.62 3.25
CA PRO A 109 -0.18 -12.95 3.16
C PRO A 109 1.35 -12.89 3.06
N THR A 110 2.01 -13.87 3.63
CA THR A 110 3.46 -14.07 3.55
C THR A 110 3.78 -15.38 2.84
N PRO A 111 4.99 -15.61 2.35
CA PRO A 111 5.39 -16.90 1.75
C PRO A 111 5.19 -18.13 2.64
N LYS A 112 5.03 -17.92 3.95
CA LYS A 112 4.74 -18.99 4.93
C LYS A 112 3.26 -19.30 5.08
N ASP A 113 2.39 -18.45 4.56
CA ASP A 113 0.94 -18.65 4.61
C ASP A 113 0.49 -19.69 3.56
N ALA A 114 -0.48 -20.54 3.92
CA ALA A 114 -1.11 -21.47 2.97
C ALA A 114 -1.82 -20.76 1.81
N ARG A 115 -2.17 -19.49 1.98
CA ARG A 115 -2.77 -18.64 0.93
C ARG A 115 -1.77 -18.11 -0.07
N TRP A 116 -0.46 -18.20 0.21
CA TRP A 116 0.58 -17.73 -0.70
C TRP A 116 0.66 -18.63 -1.94
N SER A 117 0.70 -18.02 -3.09
CA SER A 117 0.86 -18.67 -4.40
C SER A 117 1.94 -17.98 -5.22
N LYS A 118 2.32 -18.59 -6.34
CA LYS A 118 3.34 -18.04 -7.25
C LYS A 118 3.01 -16.66 -7.83
N ILE A 119 1.77 -16.18 -7.69
CA ILE A 119 1.31 -14.88 -8.19
C ILE A 119 0.91 -13.93 -7.08
N SER A 120 1.11 -14.30 -5.81
CA SER A 120 0.68 -13.48 -4.68
C SER A 120 1.38 -12.13 -4.61
N LEU A 121 2.68 -12.07 -4.91
CA LEU A 121 3.43 -10.82 -4.93
C LEU A 121 2.86 -9.85 -5.98
N GLU A 122 2.59 -10.35 -7.18
CA GLU A 122 2.06 -9.54 -8.28
C GLU A 122 0.67 -8.99 -7.92
N TRP A 123 -0.23 -9.83 -7.42
CA TRP A 123 -1.57 -9.39 -6.99
C TRP A 123 -1.48 -8.37 -5.87
N MET A 124 -0.62 -8.62 -4.87
CA MET A 124 -0.38 -7.70 -3.76
C MET A 124 0.11 -6.34 -4.24
N SER A 125 0.98 -6.29 -5.25
CA SER A 125 1.59 -5.05 -5.73
C SER A 125 0.58 -4.02 -6.25
N TRP A 126 -0.62 -4.42 -6.65
CA TRP A 126 -1.68 -3.53 -7.10
C TRP A 126 -2.97 -3.63 -6.26
N GLY A 127 -2.82 -4.21 -5.03
CA GLY A 127 -3.82 -4.15 -3.98
C GLY A 127 -4.87 -5.23 -3.99
N TYR A 128 -4.54 -6.43 -4.52
CA TYR A 128 -5.40 -7.61 -4.50
C TYR A 128 -4.73 -8.74 -3.72
N GLY A 129 -5.54 -9.69 -3.23
CA GLY A 129 -5.04 -10.75 -2.35
C GLY A 129 -4.57 -10.26 -0.99
N VAL A 130 -4.77 -8.98 -0.68
CA VAL A 130 -4.53 -8.34 0.62
C VAL A 130 -5.82 -7.70 1.12
N SER A 131 -5.94 -7.51 2.41
CA SER A 131 -7.10 -6.80 2.98
C SER A 131 -6.62 -5.81 4.03
N VAL A 132 -7.04 -4.56 3.89
CA VAL A 132 -6.71 -3.47 4.81
C VAL A 132 -7.94 -2.63 5.12
N THR A 133 -7.91 -1.88 6.20
CA THR A 133 -9.00 -0.94 6.51
C THR A 133 -8.83 0.37 5.76
N PRO A 134 -9.93 1.09 5.42
CA PRO A 134 -9.84 2.45 4.87
C PRO A 134 -9.01 3.39 5.72
N MET A 135 -9.05 3.20 7.04
CA MET A 135 -8.27 4.03 7.97
C MET A 135 -6.77 3.77 7.88
N GLN A 136 -6.33 2.53 7.64
CA GLN A 136 -4.92 2.23 7.37
C GLN A 136 -4.45 2.90 6.07
N THR A 137 -5.25 2.81 5.02
CA THR A 137 -4.96 3.50 3.77
C THR A 137 -4.87 5.00 3.97
N LEU A 138 -5.85 5.61 4.65
CA LEU A 138 -5.85 7.05 4.96
C LEU A 138 -4.62 7.45 5.80
N MET A 139 -4.28 6.69 6.82
CA MET A 139 -3.13 6.94 7.69
C MET A 139 -1.82 6.92 6.90
N PHE A 140 -1.66 5.96 5.98
CA PHE A 140 -0.50 5.88 5.11
C PHE A 140 -0.41 7.08 4.15
N TYR A 141 -1.49 7.42 3.47
CA TYR A 141 -1.51 8.59 2.58
C TYR A 141 -1.23 9.90 3.32
N ASN A 142 -1.79 10.07 4.51
CA ASN A 142 -1.49 11.21 5.36
C ASN A 142 -0.02 11.26 5.75
N ALA A 143 0.61 10.13 6.06
CA ALA A 143 2.03 10.09 6.37
C ALA A 143 2.88 10.55 5.19
N VAL A 144 2.56 10.08 3.97
CA VAL A 144 3.25 10.55 2.75
C VAL A 144 3.08 12.06 2.56
N ALA A 145 1.87 12.58 2.73
CA ALA A 145 1.60 14.03 2.62
C ALA A 145 2.21 14.86 3.76
N ASN A 146 2.52 14.24 4.90
CA ASN A 146 3.05 14.87 6.11
C ASN A 146 4.55 14.56 6.30
N ASN A 147 5.33 14.59 5.24
CA ASN A 147 6.78 14.37 5.25
C ASN A 147 7.21 13.06 5.94
N GLY A 148 6.44 12.00 5.79
CA GLY A 148 6.71 10.69 6.38
C GLY A 148 6.30 10.56 7.86
N ILE A 149 5.73 11.59 8.46
CA ILE A 149 5.26 11.56 9.86
C ILE A 149 3.87 10.93 9.89
N MET A 150 3.80 9.70 10.40
CA MET A 150 2.54 8.98 10.57
C MET A 150 1.88 9.33 11.90
N VAL A 151 0.63 9.73 11.85
CA VAL A 151 -0.18 10.05 13.03
C VAL A 151 -1.32 9.04 13.19
N LYS A 152 -1.61 8.67 14.43
CA LYS A 152 -2.75 7.80 14.75
C LYS A 152 -4.06 8.55 14.54
N PRO A 153 -5.01 8.02 13.80
CA PRO A 153 -6.31 8.65 13.64
C PRO A 153 -7.00 8.83 14.99
N ARG A 154 -7.58 10.00 15.19
CA ARG A 154 -8.23 10.41 16.44
C ARG A 154 -9.67 10.82 16.17
N PHE A 155 -10.63 10.15 16.82
CA PHE A 155 -12.07 10.43 16.64
C PHE A 155 -12.59 11.47 17.64
N VAL A 156 -11.92 11.60 18.80
CA VAL A 156 -12.30 12.56 19.83
C VAL A 156 -11.12 13.50 20.08
N LYS A 157 -11.35 14.79 19.90
CA LYS A 157 -10.34 15.83 20.14
C LYS A 157 -10.31 16.22 21.62
N GLU A 158 -11.50 16.41 22.19
CA GLU A 158 -11.63 16.86 23.58
C GLU A 158 -12.98 16.43 24.17
N LEU A 159 -13.03 16.39 25.49
CA LEU A 159 -14.26 16.26 26.27
C LEU A 159 -14.58 17.61 26.91
N ARG A 160 -15.83 18.04 26.79
CA ARG A 160 -16.33 19.28 27.39
C ARG A 160 -17.52 19.01 28.31
N ARG A 161 -17.61 19.77 29.39
CA ARG A 161 -18.78 19.84 30.25
C ARG A 161 -19.11 21.32 30.48
N GLN A 162 -20.31 21.74 30.12
CA GLN A 162 -20.75 23.14 30.28
C GLN A 162 -19.70 24.16 29.79
N ASP A 163 -19.26 23.98 28.55
CA ASP A 163 -18.22 24.80 27.87
C ASP A 163 -16.81 24.77 28.47
N LYS A 164 -16.58 24.04 29.56
CA LYS A 164 -15.24 23.84 30.12
C LYS A 164 -14.64 22.56 29.51
N ILE A 165 -13.40 22.68 29.04
CA ILE A 165 -12.63 21.54 28.55
C ILE A 165 -12.19 20.73 29.77
N GLU A 166 -12.69 19.48 29.88
CA GLU A 166 -12.30 18.53 30.93
C GLU A 166 -11.05 17.75 30.53
N LYS A 167 -10.92 17.42 29.24
CA LYS A 167 -9.80 16.61 28.75
C LYS A 167 -9.54 16.90 27.28
N VAL A 168 -8.26 17.04 26.95
CA VAL A 168 -7.77 17.07 25.56
C VAL A 168 -7.07 15.74 25.27
N PHE A 169 -7.32 15.19 24.07
CA PHE A 169 -6.58 14.02 23.57
C PHE A 169 -5.53 14.52 22.59
N GLU A 170 -4.27 14.32 22.95
CA GLU A 170 -3.15 14.74 22.12
C GLU A 170 -3.01 13.88 20.85
N THR A 171 -2.31 14.44 19.87
CA THR A 171 -1.95 13.72 18.65
C THR A 171 -0.86 12.71 18.96
N GLU A 172 -1.12 11.43 18.66
CA GLU A 172 -0.15 10.34 18.81
C GLU A 172 0.59 10.16 17.47
N ILE A 173 1.91 10.33 17.50
CA ILE A 173 2.78 10.10 16.34
C ILE A 173 3.22 8.63 16.36
N ILE A 174 2.96 7.95 15.25
CA ILE A 174 3.46 6.59 14.98
C ILE A 174 4.57 6.74 13.95
N ASN A 175 5.83 6.74 14.40
CA ASN A 175 6.93 6.70 13.44
C ASN A 175 7.08 5.27 12.92
N PRO A 176 7.04 5.04 11.61
CA PRO A 176 7.53 3.81 11.05
C PRO A 176 9.04 3.72 11.36
N LYS A 177 9.41 2.79 12.22
CA LYS A 177 10.83 2.47 12.50
C LYS A 177 11.47 1.75 11.34
#